data_1e3fe44ce94874f8707b6f1dd51acda4
#
_entry.id   1e3fe44ce94874f8707b6f1dd51acda4
#
_cell.length_a   1.000
_cell.length_b   1.000
_cell.length_c   1.000
_cell.angle_alpha   90.00
_cell.angle_beta   90.00
_cell.angle_gamma   90.00
#
_symmetry.space_group_name_H-M   'P 1'
#
loop_
_entity.id
_entity.type
_entity.pdbx_description
1 polymer ?
#
loop_
_entity_poly.entity_id
_entity_poly.type
_entity_poly.pdbx_seq_one_letter_code
_entity_poly.pdbx_strand_id
1 'polypeptide(L)'
;KPNGAMAVGWAQVEDGWYFASQSGALISGWYKEGTSWYYLDPVSHLMKTGLFEVGGNDCFANQSGRLVVSSWVTVNDGVQRYANDNGYLCKDVIRENGTILKTAGADGWQVASGWVNVANLRFYAEPGTGAIHLGWLQIDGDWYWLDADSGVMKTGWVFTGGAWYYLNSDGKMATGWKCLNGTWYYLESNGSMHVG
;
A
#
# COMPACT_ATOMS: atom_id res chain seq x y z
N LYS A 1 -14.32 -15.63 31.40
CA LYS A 1 -14.93 -16.94 31.13
C LYS A 1 -16.03 -17.24 32.18
N PRO A 2 -17.11 -17.94 31.82
CA PRO A 2 -18.21 -18.21 32.76
C PRO A 2 -17.82 -18.97 34.03
N ASN A 3 -16.67 -19.62 34.05
CA ASN A 3 -16.13 -20.40 35.16
C ASN A 3 -15.10 -19.64 36.01
N GLY A 4 -14.96 -18.32 35.85
CA GLY A 4 -13.99 -17.50 36.54
C GLY A 4 -12.53 -17.73 36.17
N ALA A 5 -12.24 -18.53 35.14
CA ALA A 5 -10.89 -18.76 34.65
C ALA A 5 -10.34 -17.48 33.99
N MET A 6 -9.10 -17.13 34.30
CA MET A 6 -8.38 -16.02 33.69
C MET A 6 -8.29 -16.19 32.15
N ALA A 7 -8.65 -15.14 31.40
CA ALA A 7 -8.45 -15.11 29.98
C ALA A 7 -6.97 -14.85 29.66
N VAL A 8 -6.43 -15.57 28.69
CA VAL A 8 -5.10 -15.36 28.12
C VAL A 8 -5.24 -15.34 26.60
N GLY A 9 -4.54 -14.44 25.90
CA GLY A 9 -4.67 -14.24 24.47
C GLY A 9 -5.91 -13.43 24.11
N TRP A 10 -6.41 -13.63 22.88
CA TRP A 10 -7.59 -12.94 22.37
C TRP A 10 -8.86 -13.39 23.08
N ALA A 11 -9.65 -12.43 23.50
CA ALA A 11 -10.93 -12.65 24.16
C ALA A 11 -11.98 -11.67 23.59
N GLN A 12 -13.12 -12.21 23.17
CA GLN A 12 -14.28 -11.42 22.76
C GLN A 12 -15.24 -11.27 23.92
N VAL A 13 -15.64 -10.05 24.20
CA VAL A 13 -16.68 -9.67 25.17
C VAL A 13 -17.70 -8.82 24.39
N GLU A 14 -18.85 -8.52 24.99
CA GLU A 14 -19.95 -7.81 24.33
C GLU A 14 -19.52 -6.55 23.55
N ASP A 15 -18.58 -5.80 24.08
CA ASP A 15 -18.08 -4.55 23.51
C ASP A 15 -17.01 -4.72 22.41
N GLY A 16 -16.49 -5.95 22.20
CA GLY A 16 -15.49 -6.23 21.18
C GLY A 16 -14.34 -7.15 21.62
N TRP A 17 -13.20 -7.02 20.96
CA TRP A 17 -12.04 -7.87 21.17
C TRP A 17 -11.00 -7.20 22.09
N TYR A 18 -10.44 -8.00 22.98
CA TYR A 18 -9.36 -7.66 23.91
C TYR A 18 -8.21 -8.66 23.77
N PHE A 19 -7.01 -8.26 24.16
CA PHE A 19 -5.90 -9.18 24.29
C PHE A 19 -5.33 -9.16 25.70
N ALA A 20 -5.25 -10.34 26.34
CA ALA A 20 -4.67 -10.51 27.65
C ALA A 20 -3.31 -11.22 27.56
N SER A 21 -2.34 -10.70 28.30
CA SER A 21 -1.02 -11.33 28.46
C SER A 21 -1.13 -12.69 29.17
N GLN A 22 -0.02 -13.41 29.28
CA GLN A 22 0.02 -14.66 30.04
C GLN A 22 -0.29 -14.49 31.53
N SER A 23 -0.08 -13.29 32.08
CA SER A 23 -0.48 -12.94 33.45
C SER A 23 -1.95 -12.54 33.60
N GLY A 24 -2.72 -12.54 32.50
CA GLY A 24 -4.11 -12.10 32.46
C GLY A 24 -4.30 -10.58 32.37
N ALA A 25 -3.22 -9.79 32.41
CA ALA A 25 -3.31 -8.35 32.27
C ALA A 25 -3.67 -7.97 30.83
N LEU A 26 -4.64 -7.05 30.66
CA LEU A 26 -5.01 -6.52 29.34
C LEU A 26 -3.86 -5.72 28.74
N ILE A 27 -3.60 -5.97 27.45
CA ILE A 27 -2.63 -5.21 26.66
C ILE A 27 -3.30 -3.93 26.16
N SER A 28 -2.51 -2.86 26.05
CA SER A 28 -2.89 -1.60 25.39
C SER A 28 -1.78 -1.13 24.45
N GLY A 29 -2.11 -0.27 23.48
CA GLY A 29 -1.19 0.19 22.45
C GLY A 29 -0.95 -0.84 21.35
N TRP A 30 0.20 -0.76 20.71
CA TRP A 30 0.55 -1.65 19.60
C TRP A 30 0.88 -3.08 20.07
N TYR A 31 0.23 -4.04 19.46
CA TYR A 31 0.48 -5.47 19.68
C TYR A 31 0.78 -6.16 18.34
N LYS A 32 1.83 -6.98 18.32
CA LYS A 32 2.23 -7.74 17.13
C LYS A 32 2.01 -9.23 17.37
N GLU A 33 1.30 -9.86 16.42
CA GLU A 33 1.13 -11.31 16.38
C GLU A 33 1.53 -11.83 14.99
N GLY A 34 2.58 -12.63 14.94
CA GLY A 34 3.18 -13.06 13.68
C GLY A 34 3.63 -11.87 12.84
N THR A 35 3.06 -11.70 11.65
CA THR A 35 3.32 -10.58 10.75
C THR A 35 2.30 -9.45 10.87
N SER A 36 1.26 -9.62 11.69
CA SER A 36 0.14 -8.69 11.80
C SER A 36 0.29 -7.77 13.00
N TRP A 37 -0.03 -6.49 12.83
CA TRP A 37 -0.12 -5.51 13.88
C TRP A 37 -1.57 -5.22 14.24
N TYR A 38 -1.83 -5.01 15.52
CA TYR A 38 -3.11 -4.63 16.11
C TYR A 38 -2.92 -3.44 17.02
N TYR A 39 -3.96 -2.65 17.22
CA TYR A 39 -3.94 -1.57 18.20
C TYR A 39 -5.06 -1.73 19.21
N LEU A 40 -4.69 -1.83 20.48
CA LEU A 40 -5.60 -1.89 21.62
C LEU A 40 -5.69 -0.49 22.23
N ASP A 41 -6.88 0.05 22.32
CA ASP A 41 -7.12 1.41 22.83
C ASP A 41 -6.54 1.55 24.25
N PRO A 42 -5.75 2.59 24.56
CA PRO A 42 -5.09 2.72 25.86
C PRO A 42 -6.04 2.87 27.05
N VAL A 43 -7.28 3.31 26.82
CA VAL A 43 -8.27 3.55 27.87
C VAL A 43 -9.24 2.39 28.00
N SER A 44 -9.86 1.98 26.90
CA SER A 44 -10.86 0.91 26.87
C SER A 44 -10.27 -0.49 26.72
N HIS A 45 -9.01 -0.61 26.30
CA HIS A 45 -8.33 -1.86 25.90
C HIS A 45 -9.00 -2.60 24.72
N LEU A 46 -9.97 -1.98 24.06
CA LEU A 46 -10.65 -2.54 22.88
C LEU A 46 -9.73 -2.51 21.67
N MET A 47 -9.74 -3.59 20.91
CA MET A 47 -9.08 -3.65 19.60
C MET A 47 -9.72 -2.66 18.61
N LYS A 48 -8.92 -1.79 18.02
CA LYS A 48 -9.39 -0.85 17.00
C LYS A 48 -9.64 -1.54 15.66
N THR A 49 -10.70 -1.08 14.99
CA THR A 49 -11.06 -1.41 13.61
C THR A 49 -11.44 -0.11 12.89
N GLY A 50 -11.36 -0.10 11.55
CA GLY A 50 -11.64 1.11 10.77
C GLY A 50 -10.55 2.18 10.92
N LEU A 51 -10.96 3.44 10.78
CA LEU A 51 -10.07 4.61 10.91
C LEU A 51 -9.86 4.98 12.39
N PHE A 52 -8.62 5.22 12.78
CA PHE A 52 -8.25 5.70 14.13
C PHE A 52 -6.93 6.47 14.07
N GLU A 53 -6.66 7.27 15.10
CA GLU A 53 -5.45 8.09 15.19
C GLU A 53 -4.53 7.56 16.30
N VAL A 54 -3.22 7.56 16.00
CA VAL A 54 -2.17 7.26 16.99
C VAL A 54 -1.01 8.23 16.79
N GLY A 55 -0.69 9.02 17.82
CA GLY A 55 0.45 9.94 17.81
C GLY A 55 0.39 10.97 16.67
N GLY A 56 -0.79 11.49 16.33
CA GLY A 56 -1.00 12.48 15.26
C GLY A 56 -1.04 11.88 13.85
N ASN A 57 -0.98 10.55 13.73
CA ASN A 57 -1.06 9.84 12.47
C ASN A 57 -2.37 9.04 12.38
N ASP A 58 -3.07 9.20 11.26
CA ASP A 58 -4.22 8.37 10.95
C ASP A 58 -3.78 6.97 10.54
N CYS A 59 -4.44 5.96 11.06
CA CYS A 59 -4.23 4.55 10.78
C CYS A 59 -5.56 3.89 10.37
N PHE A 60 -5.49 2.75 9.69
CA PHE A 60 -6.67 1.97 9.36
C PHE A 60 -6.44 0.49 9.68
N ALA A 61 -7.33 -0.11 10.46
CA ALA A 61 -7.36 -1.54 10.67
C ALA A 61 -8.60 -2.14 9.99
N ASN A 62 -8.43 -3.32 9.40
CA ASN A 62 -9.53 -4.03 8.77
C ASN A 62 -10.54 -4.56 9.82
N GLN A 63 -11.60 -5.22 9.39
CA GLN A 63 -12.64 -5.76 10.28
C GLN A 63 -12.13 -6.80 11.29
N SER A 64 -10.99 -7.47 11.00
CA SER A 64 -10.34 -8.38 11.96
C SER A 64 -9.31 -7.68 12.85
N GLY A 65 -9.25 -6.36 12.86
CA GLY A 65 -8.35 -5.53 13.66
C GLY A 65 -6.91 -5.45 13.15
N ARG A 66 -6.58 -6.09 12.02
CA ARG A 66 -5.23 -6.04 11.46
C ARG A 66 -4.97 -4.68 10.84
N LEU A 67 -3.86 -4.05 11.22
CA LEU A 67 -3.37 -2.83 10.59
C LEU A 67 -3.16 -3.06 9.09
N VAL A 68 -3.73 -2.18 8.28
CA VAL A 68 -3.49 -2.19 6.84
C VAL A 68 -2.22 -1.40 6.56
N VAL A 69 -1.35 -1.98 5.75
CA VAL A 69 -0.08 -1.39 5.30
C VAL A 69 0.04 -1.51 3.79
N SER A 70 0.83 -0.63 3.17
CA SER A 70 1.20 -0.68 1.74
C SER A 70 0.00 -0.89 0.80
N SER A 71 -1.15 -0.26 1.10
CA SER A 71 -2.39 -0.47 0.37
C SER A 71 -3.33 0.74 0.44
N TRP A 72 -4.20 0.86 -0.56
CA TRP A 72 -5.31 1.81 -0.53
C TRP A 72 -6.41 1.29 0.39
N VAL A 73 -6.92 2.18 1.24
CA VAL A 73 -8.06 1.91 2.13
C VAL A 73 -9.16 2.93 1.91
N THR A 74 -10.40 2.47 1.84
CA THR A 74 -11.57 3.34 1.77
C THR A 74 -11.85 3.90 3.16
N VAL A 75 -11.74 5.21 3.32
CA VAL A 75 -11.92 5.90 4.61
C VAL A 75 -13.31 6.53 4.73
N ASN A 76 -13.92 6.96 3.61
CA ASN A 76 -15.26 7.53 3.53
C ASN A 76 -15.86 7.20 2.15
N ASP A 77 -17.08 7.64 1.87
CA ASP A 77 -17.85 7.39 0.65
C ASP A 77 -17.05 7.55 -0.66
N GLY A 78 -16.42 6.47 -1.09
CA GLY A 78 -15.61 6.42 -2.31
C GLY A 78 -14.21 7.01 -2.20
N VAL A 79 -13.85 7.69 -1.09
CA VAL A 79 -12.53 8.27 -0.88
C VAL A 79 -11.57 7.22 -0.31
N GLN A 80 -10.44 7.05 -0.97
CA GLN A 80 -9.38 6.15 -0.54
C GLN A 80 -8.13 6.95 -0.17
N ARG A 81 -7.45 6.51 0.90
CA ARG A 81 -6.13 7.01 1.29
C ARG A 81 -5.14 5.85 1.27
N TYR A 82 -3.90 6.14 0.92
CA TYR A 82 -2.86 5.11 0.90
C TYR A 82 -2.24 4.94 2.29
N ALA A 83 -2.29 3.73 2.84
CA ALA A 83 -1.54 3.34 4.02
C ALA A 83 -0.09 2.99 3.61
N ASN A 84 0.90 3.69 4.15
CA ASN A 84 2.30 3.40 3.90
C ASN A 84 2.77 2.11 4.61
N ASP A 85 4.05 1.77 4.50
CA ASP A 85 4.62 0.55 5.08
C ASP A 85 4.55 0.51 6.62
N ASN A 86 4.39 1.66 7.27
CA ASN A 86 4.18 1.78 8.71
C ASN A 86 2.68 1.79 9.10
N GLY A 87 1.77 1.72 8.13
CA GLY A 87 0.32 1.80 8.34
C GLY A 87 -0.24 3.21 8.51
N TYR A 88 0.57 4.26 8.29
CA TYR A 88 0.09 5.63 8.36
C TYR A 88 -0.54 6.06 7.05
N LEU A 89 -1.73 6.67 7.12
CA LEU A 89 -2.45 7.15 5.94
C LEU A 89 -1.83 8.45 5.41
N CYS A 90 -1.48 8.43 4.12
CA CYS A 90 -0.99 9.63 3.43
C CYS A 90 -2.07 10.73 3.42
N LYS A 91 -1.65 11.98 3.72
CA LYS A 91 -2.58 13.13 3.83
C LYS A 91 -2.67 13.95 2.54
N ASP A 92 -1.65 13.90 1.70
CA ASP A 92 -1.49 14.81 0.56
C ASP A 92 -2.05 14.27 -0.76
N VAL A 93 -2.41 13.00 -0.79
CA VAL A 93 -2.96 12.33 -1.98
C VAL A 93 -4.10 11.42 -1.57
N ILE A 94 -5.21 11.53 -2.29
CA ILE A 94 -6.35 10.62 -2.18
C ILE A 94 -6.67 10.02 -3.55
N ARG A 95 -7.39 8.92 -3.55
CA ARG A 95 -8.01 8.32 -4.73
C ARG A 95 -9.52 8.32 -4.54
N GLU A 96 -10.23 8.92 -5.48
CA GLU A 96 -11.68 8.98 -5.49
C GLU A 96 -12.21 8.50 -6.84
N ASN A 97 -13.06 7.49 -6.85
CA ASN A 97 -13.64 6.91 -8.07
C ASN A 97 -12.59 6.57 -9.16
N GLY A 98 -11.41 6.08 -8.75
CA GLY A 98 -10.31 5.75 -9.66
C GLY A 98 -9.41 6.93 -10.06
N THR A 99 -9.75 8.16 -9.68
CA THR A 99 -8.99 9.38 -9.97
C THR A 99 -8.06 9.72 -8.82
N ILE A 100 -6.80 10.05 -9.11
CA ILE A 100 -5.87 10.58 -8.10
C ILE A 100 -6.05 12.09 -8.00
N LEU A 101 -6.25 12.56 -6.77
CA LEU A 101 -6.30 13.96 -6.41
C LEU A 101 -5.12 14.28 -5.48
N LYS A 102 -4.53 15.47 -5.67
CA LYS A 102 -3.48 16.02 -4.80
C LYS A 102 -3.99 17.23 -4.05
N THR A 103 -3.44 17.51 -2.87
CA THR A 103 -3.69 18.77 -2.19
C THR A 103 -3.07 19.92 -2.97
N ALA A 104 -3.86 21.00 -3.12
CA ALA A 104 -3.43 22.27 -3.68
C ALA A 104 -3.33 23.38 -2.61
N GLY A 105 -3.02 23.01 -1.37
CA GLY A 105 -3.03 23.93 -0.24
C GLY A 105 -4.42 24.45 0.08
N ALA A 106 -4.58 25.77 0.14
CA ALA A 106 -5.86 26.42 0.43
C ALA A 106 -6.93 26.22 -0.67
N ASP A 107 -6.52 25.85 -1.87
CA ASP A 107 -7.42 25.66 -3.04
C ASP A 107 -8.09 24.27 -3.06
N GLY A 108 -7.82 23.43 -2.04
CA GLY A 108 -8.43 22.11 -1.90
C GLY A 108 -7.78 21.02 -2.77
N TRP A 109 -8.59 20.08 -3.27
CA TRP A 109 -8.12 18.94 -4.05
C TRP A 109 -8.14 19.24 -5.55
N GLN A 110 -7.05 18.92 -6.25
CA GLN A 110 -6.94 19.04 -7.71
C GLN A 110 -6.66 17.69 -8.35
N VAL A 111 -7.20 17.50 -9.56
CA VAL A 111 -6.90 16.33 -10.39
C VAL A 111 -5.40 16.26 -10.65
N ALA A 112 -4.80 15.11 -10.32
CA ALA A 112 -3.39 14.88 -10.57
C ALA A 112 -3.14 14.65 -12.07
N SER A 113 -1.95 15.00 -12.53
CA SER A 113 -1.51 14.79 -13.91
C SER A 113 -0.04 14.38 -13.93
N GLY A 114 0.30 13.39 -14.73
CA GLY A 114 1.65 12.88 -14.84
C GLY A 114 2.07 12.03 -13.63
N TRP A 115 3.37 12.03 -13.35
CA TRP A 115 3.93 11.22 -12.26
C TRP A 115 3.49 11.71 -10.87
N VAL A 116 2.99 10.77 -10.05
CA VAL A 116 2.53 11.02 -8.67
C VAL A 116 3.26 10.10 -7.72
N ASN A 117 3.88 10.67 -6.70
CA ASN A 117 4.47 9.90 -5.61
C ASN A 117 3.48 9.84 -4.44
N VAL A 118 3.26 8.64 -3.91
CA VAL A 118 2.45 8.39 -2.72
C VAL A 118 3.26 7.50 -1.81
N ALA A 119 3.70 8.02 -0.68
CA ALA A 119 4.71 7.38 0.16
C ALA A 119 5.99 7.08 -0.67
N ASN A 120 6.44 5.83 -0.68
CA ASN A 120 7.58 5.34 -1.46
C ASN A 120 7.19 4.76 -2.83
N LEU A 121 5.90 4.84 -3.20
CA LEU A 121 5.38 4.33 -4.47
C LEU A 121 5.21 5.44 -5.49
N ARG A 122 5.28 5.05 -6.76
CA ARG A 122 5.10 5.96 -7.89
C ARG A 122 3.98 5.47 -8.80
N PHE A 123 3.08 6.38 -9.15
CA PHE A 123 1.94 6.16 -10.05
C PHE A 123 2.01 7.15 -11.20
N TYR A 124 1.25 6.88 -12.26
CA TYR A 124 1.01 7.86 -13.31
C TYR A 124 -0.48 8.17 -13.39
N ALA A 125 -0.81 9.46 -13.28
CA ALA A 125 -2.17 9.96 -13.43
C ALA A 125 -2.36 10.51 -14.84
N GLU A 126 -3.35 10.01 -15.54
CA GLU A 126 -3.69 10.46 -16.89
C GLU A 126 -4.00 11.94 -16.92
N PRO A 127 -3.37 12.72 -17.83
CA PRO A 127 -3.65 14.13 -17.94
C PRO A 127 -5.14 14.42 -18.19
N GLY A 128 -5.68 15.39 -17.46
CA GLY A 128 -7.06 15.83 -17.57
C GLY A 128 -8.08 14.99 -16.81
N THR A 129 -7.86 13.69 -16.62
CA THR A 129 -8.79 12.81 -15.90
C THR A 129 -8.28 12.40 -14.52
N GLY A 130 -6.96 12.41 -14.30
CA GLY A 130 -6.32 11.91 -13.09
C GLY A 130 -6.46 10.40 -12.88
N ALA A 131 -7.01 9.67 -13.85
CA ALA A 131 -7.12 8.22 -13.77
C ALA A 131 -5.73 7.56 -13.65
N ILE A 132 -5.62 6.52 -12.83
CA ILE A 132 -4.37 5.78 -12.69
C ILE A 132 -4.11 4.99 -13.98
N HIS A 133 -2.94 5.21 -14.60
CA HIS A 133 -2.50 4.40 -15.73
C HIS A 133 -2.15 2.98 -15.28
N LEU A 134 -2.54 2.00 -16.06
CA LEU A 134 -2.26 0.58 -15.83
C LEU A 134 -1.54 -0.01 -17.05
N GLY A 135 -0.59 -0.91 -16.82
CA GLY A 135 0.14 -1.57 -17.89
C GLY A 135 1.30 -0.75 -18.45
N TRP A 136 1.59 -0.93 -19.73
CA TRP A 136 2.69 -0.25 -20.42
C TRP A 136 2.39 1.23 -20.65
N LEU A 137 3.36 2.07 -20.32
CA LEU A 137 3.32 3.52 -20.51
C LEU A 137 4.59 3.99 -21.20
N GLN A 138 4.45 4.78 -22.26
CA GLN A 138 5.59 5.42 -22.91
C GLN A 138 5.59 6.91 -22.63
N ILE A 139 6.70 7.43 -22.09
CA ILE A 139 6.90 8.86 -21.84
C ILE A 139 8.30 9.25 -22.30
N ASP A 140 8.39 10.28 -23.14
CA ASP A 140 9.65 10.83 -23.67
C ASP A 140 10.55 9.77 -24.34
N GLY A 141 9.95 8.75 -24.95
CA GLY A 141 10.64 7.64 -25.60
C GLY A 141 10.99 6.45 -24.70
N ASP A 142 10.92 6.60 -23.38
CA ASP A 142 11.15 5.53 -22.39
C ASP A 142 9.86 4.78 -22.08
N TRP A 143 9.98 3.45 -21.88
CA TRP A 143 8.86 2.60 -21.48
C TRP A 143 8.92 2.30 -19.99
N TYR A 144 7.75 2.31 -19.37
CA TYR A 144 7.51 1.98 -17.96
C TYR A 144 6.41 0.94 -17.85
N TRP A 145 6.43 0.16 -16.78
CA TRP A 145 5.34 -0.75 -16.46
C TRP A 145 4.66 -0.35 -15.15
N LEU A 146 3.37 -0.01 -15.25
CA LEU A 146 2.49 0.22 -14.11
C LEU A 146 1.73 -1.09 -13.86
N ASP A 147 1.79 -1.58 -12.64
CA ASP A 147 1.12 -2.82 -12.24
C ASP A 147 -0.36 -2.80 -12.63
N ALA A 148 -0.82 -3.89 -13.25
CA ALA A 148 -2.15 -3.94 -13.85
C ALA A 148 -3.30 -3.87 -12.83
N ASP A 149 -3.03 -4.23 -11.56
CA ASP A 149 -4.03 -4.21 -10.50
C ASP A 149 -3.92 -2.95 -9.63
N SER A 150 -2.71 -2.58 -9.25
CA SER A 150 -2.46 -1.48 -8.32
C SER A 150 -2.10 -0.15 -8.97
N GLY A 151 -1.61 -0.16 -10.22
CA GLY A 151 -1.07 1.01 -10.91
C GLY A 151 0.29 1.48 -10.41
N VAL A 152 0.94 0.73 -9.52
CA VAL A 152 2.28 1.05 -9.00
C VAL A 152 3.33 0.82 -10.08
N MET A 153 4.22 1.81 -10.29
CA MET A 153 5.37 1.66 -11.17
C MET A 153 6.28 0.54 -10.68
N LYS A 154 6.57 -0.42 -11.55
CA LYS A 154 7.45 -1.56 -11.24
C LYS A 154 8.90 -1.26 -11.55
N THR A 155 9.78 -1.96 -10.82
CA THR A 155 11.22 -2.05 -11.06
C THR A 155 11.63 -3.52 -10.96
N GLY A 156 12.77 -3.89 -11.57
CA GLY A 156 13.20 -5.28 -11.61
C GLY A 156 12.49 -6.09 -12.68
N TRP A 157 12.41 -7.40 -12.49
CA TRP A 157 11.80 -8.31 -13.45
C TRP A 157 10.28 -8.27 -13.42
N VAL A 158 9.68 -8.18 -14.60
CA VAL A 158 8.22 -8.24 -14.81
C VAL A 158 7.92 -9.24 -15.92
N PHE A 159 6.98 -10.16 -15.65
CA PHE A 159 6.45 -11.08 -16.65
C PHE A 159 5.08 -10.58 -17.11
N THR A 160 4.96 -10.27 -18.39
CA THR A 160 3.70 -9.79 -18.98
C THR A 160 3.65 -10.12 -20.47
N GLY A 161 2.46 -10.37 -21.02
CA GLY A 161 2.30 -10.70 -22.43
C GLY A 161 3.08 -11.94 -22.89
N GLY A 162 3.41 -12.88 -21.97
CA GLY A 162 4.16 -14.09 -22.28
C GLY A 162 5.68 -13.90 -22.36
N ALA A 163 6.23 -12.73 -22.00
CA ALA A 163 7.66 -12.43 -22.02
C ALA A 163 8.14 -11.78 -20.71
N TRP A 164 9.43 -11.93 -20.40
CA TRP A 164 10.08 -11.24 -19.32
C TRP A 164 10.67 -9.92 -19.79
N TYR A 165 10.53 -8.90 -18.96
CA TYR A 165 11.09 -7.55 -19.14
C TYR A 165 11.84 -7.14 -17.87
N TYR A 166 12.83 -6.29 -18.01
CA TYR A 166 13.54 -5.72 -16.86
C TYR A 166 13.38 -4.21 -16.81
N LEU A 167 12.82 -3.70 -15.70
CA LEU A 167 12.70 -2.27 -15.42
C LEU A 167 13.85 -1.86 -14.50
N ASN A 168 14.61 -0.84 -14.89
CA ASN A 168 15.69 -0.28 -14.09
C ASN A 168 15.16 0.33 -12.78
N SER A 169 16.04 0.73 -11.88
CA SER A 169 15.66 1.34 -10.60
C SER A 169 14.87 2.65 -10.73
N ASP A 170 14.98 3.34 -11.88
CA ASP A 170 14.20 4.52 -12.23
C ASP A 170 12.84 4.18 -12.89
N GLY A 171 12.56 2.90 -13.10
CA GLY A 171 11.36 2.37 -13.74
C GLY A 171 11.45 2.22 -15.25
N LYS A 172 12.52 2.68 -15.90
CA LYS A 172 12.67 2.59 -17.37
C LYS A 172 12.96 1.16 -17.80
N MET A 173 12.29 0.71 -18.86
CA MET A 173 12.53 -0.59 -19.47
C MET A 173 13.95 -0.68 -20.04
N ALA A 174 14.66 -1.75 -19.67
CA ALA A 174 15.99 -2.02 -20.20
C ALA A 174 15.93 -2.68 -21.58
N THR A 175 16.92 -2.38 -22.42
CA THR A 175 17.20 -3.06 -23.71
C THR A 175 18.68 -3.36 -23.79
N GLY A 176 19.07 -4.32 -24.64
CA GLY A 176 20.46 -4.74 -24.82
C GLY A 176 20.97 -5.58 -23.64
N TRP A 177 22.29 -5.63 -23.50
CA TRP A 177 22.94 -6.43 -22.45
C TRP A 177 22.78 -5.82 -21.07
N LYS A 178 22.36 -6.65 -20.09
CA LYS A 178 22.19 -6.29 -18.68
C LYS A 178 22.84 -7.31 -17.78
N CYS A 179 23.79 -6.89 -16.94
CA CYS A 179 24.37 -7.73 -15.90
C CYS A 179 23.61 -7.54 -14.58
N LEU A 180 23.06 -8.61 -14.04
CA LEU A 180 22.32 -8.62 -12.78
C LEU A 180 22.91 -9.72 -11.88
N ASN A 181 23.44 -9.31 -10.73
CA ASN A 181 24.07 -10.21 -9.76
C ASN A 181 25.11 -11.16 -10.39
N GLY A 182 25.91 -10.67 -11.37
CA GLY A 182 26.92 -11.43 -12.07
C GLY A 182 26.43 -12.29 -13.25
N THR A 183 25.11 -12.33 -13.50
CA THR A 183 24.53 -13.02 -14.64
C THR A 183 24.15 -12.03 -15.74
N TRP A 184 24.55 -12.33 -16.97
CA TRP A 184 24.24 -11.52 -18.15
C TRP A 184 22.94 -11.97 -18.81
N TYR A 185 22.08 -10.99 -19.08
CA TYR A 185 20.83 -11.15 -19.82
C TYR A 185 20.86 -10.25 -21.06
N TYR A 186 20.19 -10.67 -22.12
CA TYR A 186 19.99 -9.83 -23.29
C TYR A 186 18.51 -9.49 -23.41
N LEU A 187 18.19 -8.21 -23.45
CA LEU A 187 16.84 -7.67 -23.67
C LEU A 187 16.78 -7.18 -25.11
N GLU A 188 15.81 -7.68 -25.87
CA GLU A 188 15.58 -7.30 -27.26
C GLU A 188 15.26 -5.80 -27.37
N SER A 189 15.24 -5.27 -28.58
CA SER A 189 14.90 -3.85 -28.82
C SER A 189 13.48 -3.47 -28.34
N ASN A 190 12.57 -4.43 -28.27
CA ASN A 190 11.24 -4.28 -27.69
C ASN A 190 11.21 -4.52 -26.18
N GLY A 191 12.36 -4.75 -25.53
CA GLY A 191 12.53 -4.99 -24.10
C GLY A 191 12.32 -6.42 -23.64
N SER A 192 11.82 -7.34 -24.49
CA SER A 192 11.63 -8.73 -24.08
C SER A 192 12.98 -9.44 -23.88
N MET A 193 13.07 -10.26 -22.81
CA MET A 193 14.27 -11.07 -22.57
C MET A 193 14.44 -12.11 -23.68
N HIS A 194 15.64 -12.16 -24.26
CA HIS A 194 16.00 -13.19 -25.23
C HIS A 194 16.03 -14.56 -24.54
N VAL A 195 15.35 -15.54 -25.16
CA VAL A 195 15.39 -16.96 -24.78
C VAL A 195 15.99 -17.72 -25.96
N GLY A 196 17.18 -18.32 -25.76
CA GLY A 196 17.89 -19.13 -26.74
C GLY A 196 17.34 -20.55 -26.84
#